data_9fa9c8b8bc5c92fb8e50475023e115dd
#
_entry.id   9fa9c8b8bc5c92fb8e50475023e115dd
#
_cell.length_a   1.000
_cell.length_b   1.000
_cell.length_c   1.000
_cell.angle_alpha   90.00
_cell.angle_beta   90.00
_cell.angle_gamma   90.00
#
_symmetry.space_group_name_H-M   'P 1'
#
loop_
_entity.id
_entity.type
_entity.pdbx_description
1 polymer ?
#
loop_
_entity_poly.entity_id
_entity_poly.type
_entity_poly.pdbx_seq_one_letter_code
_entity_poly.pdbx_strand_id
1 'polypeptide(L)'
;MLFRNETNLSSNDYIRFGGIKLDFSLCKRIIENISHVIVGKNQSIELLLVALLADGHVLIEDLPGLGKTLLAKSLARSIGGSFRRVQFTPDLLPADITGFNVYNQQTGQFAFQLGPVMTNILLADEINRTIPRTQSSLLESMEERQVTVDGKTYPLPHPFFVMATQNPIELEGTFPLPEAQLDRFLLKIRLGYPEKEEEIAILERFREKDPLIELEAAASPEQVAELQHTRKGIHISHIVQEYITNIVRATRENTSLRLGASPRGSLGLMRAGQALAALREREYVLPDDIKSLVIPVLAHRLILKEEERLRGTSPEHFLEEIINQIPVPAPTG
;
A
#
# COMPACT_ATOMS: atom_id res chain seq x y z
N MET A 1 -58.44 4.89 -6.56
CA MET A 1 -58.31 4.34 -7.92
C MET A 1 -56.89 4.56 -8.38
N LEU A 2 -56.16 3.43 -8.56
CA LEU A 2 -54.97 3.16 -9.34
C LEU A 2 -53.64 3.77 -8.86
N PHE A 3 -52.93 2.95 -8.06
CA PHE A 3 -51.48 2.84 -7.99
C PHE A 3 -50.95 2.42 -9.39
N ARG A 4 -49.92 3.09 -9.86
CA ARG A 4 -48.99 2.54 -10.85
C ARG A 4 -47.59 2.59 -10.29
N ASN A 5 -47.10 1.42 -9.91
CA ASN A 5 -45.71 1.09 -9.81
C ASN A 5 -45.07 1.21 -11.18
N GLU A 6 -44.05 2.01 -11.31
CA GLU A 6 -43.01 1.83 -12.33
C GLU A 6 -41.66 1.83 -11.65
N THR A 7 -41.21 0.64 -11.33
CA THR A 7 -39.81 0.32 -11.04
C THR A 7 -39.05 0.38 -12.37
N ASN A 8 -38.39 1.50 -12.61
CA ASN A 8 -37.28 1.57 -13.56
C ASN A 8 -36.00 1.71 -12.76
N LEU A 9 -35.40 0.58 -12.40
CA LEU A 9 -33.99 0.48 -11.98
C LEU A 9 -33.13 0.75 -13.22
N SER A 10 -32.76 2.00 -13.46
CA SER A 10 -31.67 2.34 -14.35
C SER A 10 -30.38 2.27 -13.55
N SER A 11 -29.52 1.37 -13.97
CA SER A 11 -28.13 1.10 -13.56
C SER A 11 -27.27 2.36 -13.55
N ASN A 12 -27.29 3.11 -12.45
CA ASN A 12 -26.34 4.15 -12.11
C ASN A 12 -26.52 4.53 -10.64
N ASP A 13 -26.30 3.57 -9.72
CA ASP A 13 -26.27 3.85 -8.27
C ASP A 13 -24.94 4.49 -7.93
N TYR A 14 -24.91 5.82 -8.06
CA TYR A 14 -23.82 6.63 -7.52
C TYR A 14 -24.11 6.95 -6.06
N ILE A 15 -23.19 6.56 -5.21
CA ILE A 15 -23.21 6.89 -3.79
C ILE A 15 -22.94 8.38 -3.61
N ARG A 16 -23.81 9.11 -2.86
CA ARG A 16 -23.65 10.55 -2.57
C ARG A 16 -23.16 10.76 -1.15
N PHE A 17 -21.94 11.24 -0.99
CA PHE A 17 -21.46 11.82 0.26
C PHE A 17 -21.35 13.34 0.12
N GLY A 18 -22.06 14.10 0.93
CA GLY A 18 -21.96 15.57 0.94
C GLY A 18 -22.18 16.25 -0.42
N GLY A 19 -22.94 15.63 -1.35
CA GLY A 19 -23.19 16.16 -2.68
C GLY A 19 -22.19 15.71 -3.76
N ILE A 20 -21.12 14.99 -3.42
CA ILE A 20 -20.13 14.45 -4.35
C ILE A 20 -20.56 13.04 -4.78
N LYS A 21 -20.61 12.82 -6.09
CA LYS A 21 -20.97 11.54 -6.70
C LYS A 21 -19.73 10.64 -6.68
N LEU A 22 -19.74 9.56 -5.87
CA LEU A 22 -18.64 8.62 -5.75
C LEU A 22 -18.69 7.61 -6.89
N ASP A 23 -17.66 7.58 -7.71
CA ASP A 23 -17.49 6.54 -8.72
C ASP A 23 -16.43 5.52 -8.23
N PHE A 24 -16.83 4.66 -7.30
CA PHE A 24 -15.98 3.55 -6.87
C PHE A 24 -15.77 2.49 -7.96
N SER A 25 -16.55 2.53 -9.05
CA SER A 25 -16.34 1.65 -10.21
C SER A 25 -14.96 1.86 -10.84
N LEU A 26 -14.36 3.05 -10.62
CA LEU A 26 -13.00 3.36 -11.02
C LEU A 26 -11.98 2.42 -10.37
N CYS A 27 -12.19 2.05 -9.11
CA CYS A 27 -11.31 1.11 -8.40
C CYS A 27 -11.30 -0.27 -9.08
N LYS A 28 -12.49 -0.75 -9.47
CA LYS A 28 -12.65 -2.02 -10.19
C LYS A 28 -11.96 -1.98 -11.55
N ARG A 29 -12.11 -0.89 -12.30
CA ARG A 29 -11.42 -0.69 -13.59
C ARG A 29 -9.89 -0.70 -13.44
N ILE A 30 -9.36 -0.10 -12.37
CA ILE A 30 -7.92 -0.13 -12.10
C ILE A 30 -7.45 -1.55 -11.79
N ILE A 31 -8.20 -2.32 -10.98
CA ILE A 31 -7.89 -3.73 -10.68
C ILE A 31 -7.89 -4.57 -11.95
N GLU A 32 -8.95 -4.49 -12.74
CA GLU A 32 -9.08 -5.20 -14.01
C GLU A 32 -7.92 -4.87 -14.95
N ASN A 33 -7.57 -3.58 -15.04
CA ASN A 33 -6.48 -3.09 -15.88
C ASN A 33 -5.12 -3.68 -15.46
N ILE A 34 -4.80 -3.67 -14.16
CA ILE A 34 -3.59 -4.31 -13.64
C ILE A 34 -3.62 -5.82 -13.90
N SER A 35 -4.77 -6.47 -13.74
CA SER A 35 -4.94 -7.91 -13.94
C SER A 35 -4.77 -8.35 -15.40
N HIS A 36 -4.89 -7.44 -16.36
CA HIS A 36 -4.50 -7.70 -17.75
C HIS A 36 -3.00 -7.97 -17.92
N VAL A 37 -2.16 -7.42 -17.04
CA VAL A 37 -0.70 -7.60 -17.08
C VAL A 37 -0.27 -8.65 -16.06
N ILE A 38 -0.77 -8.55 -14.83
CA ILE A 38 -0.39 -9.42 -13.70
C ILE A 38 -1.36 -10.59 -13.60
N VAL A 39 -0.83 -11.81 -13.63
CA VAL A 39 -1.62 -13.05 -13.56
C VAL A 39 -1.72 -13.52 -12.10
N GLY A 40 -2.93 -13.89 -11.66
CA GLY A 40 -3.17 -14.67 -10.45
C GLY A 40 -2.96 -13.98 -9.11
N LYS A 41 -2.54 -12.71 -9.07
CA LYS A 41 -2.20 -11.99 -7.82
C LYS A 41 -3.33 -11.05 -7.35
N ASN A 42 -4.60 -11.47 -7.50
CA ASN A 42 -5.76 -10.62 -7.23
C ASN A 42 -5.78 -10.04 -5.83
N GLN A 43 -5.47 -10.85 -4.80
CA GLN A 43 -5.42 -10.38 -3.41
C GLN A 43 -4.32 -9.33 -3.20
N SER A 44 -3.14 -9.53 -3.80
CA SER A 44 -2.03 -8.56 -3.70
C SER A 44 -2.35 -7.27 -4.42
N ILE A 45 -3.06 -7.33 -5.57
CA ILE A 45 -3.54 -6.16 -6.32
C ILE A 45 -4.60 -5.40 -5.48
N GLU A 46 -5.55 -6.12 -4.86
CA GLU A 46 -6.55 -5.52 -3.96
C GLU A 46 -5.86 -4.78 -2.79
N LEU A 47 -4.93 -5.45 -2.10
CA LEU A 47 -4.18 -4.85 -0.99
C LEU A 47 -3.33 -3.64 -1.43
N LEU A 48 -2.74 -3.69 -2.62
CA LEU A 48 -1.98 -2.57 -3.19
C LEU A 48 -2.88 -1.34 -3.39
N LEU A 49 -4.09 -1.55 -3.93
CA LEU A 49 -5.07 -0.47 -4.08
C LEU A 49 -5.65 0.00 -2.74
N VAL A 50 -5.87 -0.90 -1.78
CA VAL A 50 -6.22 -0.51 -0.40
C VAL A 50 -5.16 0.44 0.16
N ALA A 51 -3.88 0.13 -0.01
CA ALA A 51 -2.81 0.99 0.47
C ALA A 51 -2.77 2.34 -0.25
N LEU A 52 -2.91 2.34 -1.58
CA LEU A 52 -2.96 3.57 -2.38
C LEU A 52 -4.13 4.46 -1.94
N LEU A 53 -5.35 3.92 -1.86
CA LEU A 53 -6.54 4.67 -1.44
C LEU A 53 -6.49 5.10 0.03
N ALA A 54 -5.83 4.34 0.88
CA ALA A 54 -5.60 4.71 2.28
C ALA A 54 -4.55 5.82 2.46
N ASP A 55 -3.96 6.31 1.35
CA ASP A 55 -2.83 7.27 1.33
C ASP A 55 -1.64 6.74 2.15
N GLY A 56 -1.41 5.43 2.07
CA GLY A 56 -0.30 4.73 2.72
C GLY A 56 0.75 4.27 1.73
N HIS A 57 1.72 3.49 2.21
CA HIS A 57 2.80 2.89 1.43
C HIS A 57 2.87 1.39 1.70
N VAL A 58 3.50 0.64 0.82
CA VAL A 58 3.56 -0.83 0.90
C VAL A 58 4.99 -1.32 0.99
N LEU A 59 5.22 -2.28 1.90
CA LEU A 59 6.43 -3.08 1.94
C LEU A 59 6.15 -4.45 1.30
N ILE A 60 6.94 -4.81 0.30
CA ILE A 60 6.85 -6.11 -0.38
C ILE A 60 8.04 -6.96 0.07
N GLU A 61 7.74 -8.04 0.78
CA GLU A 61 8.76 -8.97 1.28
C GLU A 61 8.74 -10.24 0.45
N ASP A 62 9.62 -10.31 -0.56
CA ASP A 62 9.60 -11.40 -1.53
C ASP A 62 10.95 -11.62 -2.21
N LEU A 63 11.10 -12.81 -2.80
CA LEU A 63 12.25 -13.17 -3.63
C LEU A 63 12.37 -12.31 -4.88
N PRO A 64 13.56 -12.15 -5.46
CA PRO A 64 13.73 -11.51 -6.76
C PRO A 64 12.99 -12.29 -7.87
N GLY A 65 12.61 -11.60 -8.95
CA GLY A 65 11.99 -12.24 -10.12
C GLY A 65 10.47 -12.46 -10.07
N LEU A 66 9.78 -12.11 -8.97
CA LEU A 66 8.33 -12.36 -8.80
C LEU A 66 7.43 -11.24 -9.36
N GLY A 67 7.91 -10.42 -10.29
CA GLY A 67 7.06 -9.45 -11.00
C GLY A 67 6.81 -8.12 -10.27
N LYS A 68 7.53 -7.81 -9.17
CA LYS A 68 7.35 -6.57 -8.39
C LYS A 68 7.45 -5.30 -9.24
N THR A 69 8.45 -5.23 -10.13
CA THR A 69 8.64 -4.09 -11.04
C THR A 69 7.51 -3.98 -12.06
N LEU A 70 7.03 -5.12 -12.56
CA LEU A 70 5.92 -5.17 -13.49
C LEU A 70 4.63 -4.69 -12.82
N LEU A 71 4.36 -5.14 -11.59
CA LEU A 71 3.21 -4.70 -10.79
C LEU A 71 3.22 -3.17 -10.55
N ALA A 72 4.40 -2.61 -10.17
CA ALA A 72 4.53 -1.18 -9.94
C ALA A 72 4.32 -0.34 -11.21
N LYS A 73 4.86 -0.81 -12.35
CA LYS A 73 4.64 -0.17 -13.65
C LYS A 73 3.18 -0.26 -14.10
N SER A 74 2.54 -1.42 -13.90
CA SER A 74 1.12 -1.61 -14.24
C SER A 74 0.23 -0.69 -13.41
N LEU A 75 0.49 -0.55 -12.10
CA LEU A 75 -0.22 0.40 -11.25
C LEU A 75 -0.05 1.84 -11.74
N ALA A 76 1.19 2.27 -11.97
CA ALA A 76 1.48 3.64 -12.42
C ALA A 76 0.77 3.95 -13.74
N ARG A 77 0.82 3.02 -14.69
CA ARG A 77 0.17 3.19 -16.00
C ARG A 77 -1.35 3.19 -15.88
N SER A 78 -1.91 2.31 -15.05
CA SER A 78 -3.36 2.24 -14.80
C SER A 78 -3.94 3.52 -14.21
N ILE A 79 -3.17 4.24 -13.40
CA ILE A 79 -3.59 5.53 -12.82
C ILE A 79 -3.07 6.75 -13.61
N GLY A 80 -2.49 6.57 -14.80
CA GLY A 80 -1.92 7.67 -15.61
C GLY A 80 -0.80 8.44 -14.88
N GLY A 81 -0.21 7.87 -13.84
CA GLY A 81 0.80 8.51 -13.01
C GLY A 81 2.24 8.27 -13.50
N SER A 82 3.15 9.13 -13.08
CA SER A 82 4.58 8.96 -13.31
C SER A 82 5.15 7.82 -12.48
N PHE A 83 6.14 7.11 -13.05
CA PHE A 83 6.82 5.98 -12.40
C PHE A 83 8.33 6.22 -12.36
N ARG A 84 8.93 5.91 -11.20
CA ARG A 84 10.39 5.82 -11.05
C ARG A 84 10.74 4.56 -10.27
N ARG A 85 11.92 3.99 -10.59
CA ARG A 85 12.53 2.89 -9.83
C ARG A 85 13.89 3.34 -9.33
N VAL A 86 14.16 3.07 -8.08
CA VAL A 86 15.47 3.22 -7.45
C VAL A 86 15.90 1.85 -6.94
N GLN A 87 17.04 1.38 -7.42
CA GLN A 87 17.71 0.21 -6.87
C GLN A 87 18.56 0.68 -5.69
N PHE A 88 18.28 0.19 -4.51
CA PHE A 88 19.04 0.56 -3.31
C PHE A 88 20.32 -0.26 -3.25
N THR A 89 21.45 0.45 -3.16
CA THR A 89 22.80 -0.09 -3.09
C THR A 89 23.55 0.54 -1.91
N PRO A 90 24.63 -0.06 -1.39
CA PRO A 90 25.36 0.49 -0.23
C PRO A 90 25.95 1.88 -0.45
N ASP A 91 26.23 2.26 -1.70
CA ASP A 91 26.81 3.52 -2.10
C ASP A 91 25.78 4.62 -2.43
N LEU A 92 24.48 4.28 -2.42
CA LEU A 92 23.41 5.23 -2.69
C LEU A 92 23.32 6.32 -1.60
N LEU A 93 23.35 7.58 -2.00
CA LEU A 93 23.28 8.73 -1.10
C LEU A 93 21.84 9.25 -0.96
N PRO A 94 21.49 9.94 0.15
CA PRO A 94 20.20 10.60 0.30
C PRO A 94 19.84 11.55 -0.85
N ALA A 95 20.83 12.31 -1.35
CA ALA A 95 20.65 13.24 -2.45
C ALA A 95 20.27 12.56 -3.79
N ASP A 96 20.70 11.30 -3.99
CA ASP A 96 20.32 10.52 -5.17
C ASP A 96 18.83 10.18 -5.17
N ILE A 97 18.18 10.20 -4.00
CA ILE A 97 16.74 9.95 -3.83
C ILE A 97 15.95 11.26 -3.88
N THR A 98 16.34 12.26 -3.08
CA THR A 98 15.61 13.51 -2.89
C THR A 98 15.88 14.55 -3.96
N GLY A 99 17.03 14.48 -4.62
CA GLY A 99 17.54 15.50 -5.53
C GLY A 99 18.53 16.43 -4.83
N PHE A 100 19.16 17.27 -5.60
CA PHE A 100 20.21 18.19 -5.17
C PHE A 100 20.28 19.43 -6.05
N ASN A 101 20.90 20.50 -5.55
CA ASN A 101 21.13 21.71 -6.34
C ASN A 101 22.40 21.58 -7.17
N VAL A 102 22.30 21.89 -8.47
CA VAL A 102 23.42 21.93 -9.43
C VAL A 102 23.69 23.37 -9.80
N TYR A 103 24.96 23.77 -9.72
CA TYR A 103 25.37 25.08 -10.20
C TYR A 103 25.45 25.11 -11.73
N ASN A 104 24.63 25.95 -12.33
CA ASN A 104 24.66 26.17 -13.77
C ASN A 104 25.66 27.29 -14.09
N GLN A 105 26.77 26.91 -14.68
CA GLN A 105 27.86 27.86 -15.03
C GLN A 105 27.43 28.91 -16.06
N GLN A 106 26.47 28.61 -16.94
CA GLN A 106 26.02 29.55 -17.97
C GLN A 106 25.11 30.64 -17.39
N THR A 107 24.28 30.29 -16.42
CA THR A 107 23.33 31.24 -15.79
C THR A 107 23.84 31.83 -14.48
N GLY A 108 24.91 31.28 -13.90
CA GLY A 108 25.45 31.68 -12.61
C GLY A 108 24.49 31.33 -11.42
N GLN A 109 23.52 30.44 -11.61
CA GLN A 109 22.51 30.13 -10.64
C GLN A 109 22.51 28.64 -10.27
N PHE A 110 22.05 28.32 -9.04
CA PHE A 110 21.74 26.96 -8.64
C PHE A 110 20.36 26.58 -9.18
N ALA A 111 20.29 25.42 -9.82
CA ALA A 111 19.04 24.80 -10.27
C ALA A 111 18.81 23.49 -9.50
N PHE A 112 17.61 23.30 -8.99
CA PHE A 112 17.26 22.05 -8.32
C PHE A 112 17.06 20.92 -9.36
N GLN A 113 17.89 19.89 -9.27
CA GLN A 113 17.73 18.66 -10.02
C GLN A 113 16.81 17.71 -9.21
N LEU A 114 15.67 17.42 -9.79
CA LEU A 114 14.65 16.56 -9.17
C LEU A 114 15.17 15.14 -8.96
N GLY A 115 15.07 14.64 -7.71
CA GLY A 115 15.33 13.24 -7.40
C GLY A 115 14.18 12.32 -7.83
N PRO A 116 14.41 11.00 -7.83
CA PRO A 116 13.39 10.01 -8.21
C PRO A 116 12.16 9.98 -7.30
N VAL A 117 12.20 10.53 -6.08
CA VAL A 117 10.99 10.67 -5.24
C VAL A 117 9.95 11.61 -5.84
N MET A 118 10.34 12.50 -6.76
CA MET A 118 9.43 13.40 -7.47
C MET A 118 8.63 12.65 -8.54
N THR A 119 7.83 11.69 -8.09
CA THR A 119 7.00 10.81 -8.92
C THR A 119 5.74 10.39 -8.17
N ASN A 120 4.71 9.94 -8.91
CA ASN A 120 3.49 9.40 -8.28
C ASN A 120 3.72 8.00 -7.69
N ILE A 121 4.38 7.12 -8.44
CA ILE A 121 4.68 5.75 -8.03
C ILE A 121 6.18 5.55 -8.00
N LEU A 122 6.71 5.30 -6.82
CA LEU A 122 8.12 4.98 -6.62
C LEU A 122 8.28 3.51 -6.21
N LEU A 123 9.06 2.76 -6.99
CA LEU A 123 9.56 1.45 -6.59
C LEU A 123 10.95 1.63 -5.95
N ALA A 124 11.01 1.48 -4.63
CA ALA A 124 12.25 1.45 -3.86
C ALA A 124 12.71 -0.01 -3.71
N ASP A 125 13.54 -0.45 -4.65
CA ASP A 125 13.91 -1.87 -4.76
C ASP A 125 15.10 -2.20 -3.84
N GLU A 126 14.94 -3.25 -3.01
CA GLU A 126 15.92 -3.73 -2.04
C GLU A 126 16.36 -2.65 -1.02
N ILE A 127 15.37 -1.99 -0.38
CA ILE A 127 15.62 -0.87 0.55
C ILE A 127 16.58 -1.23 1.71
N ASN A 128 16.65 -2.52 2.08
CA ASN A 128 17.54 -3.02 3.12
C ASN A 128 19.01 -3.14 2.68
N ARG A 129 19.37 -2.87 1.42
CA ARG A 129 20.77 -2.91 0.93
C ARG A 129 21.52 -1.58 1.09
N THR A 130 20.83 -0.51 1.40
CA THR A 130 21.48 0.78 1.63
C THR A 130 21.63 1.11 3.11
N ILE A 131 22.52 2.07 3.41
CA ILE A 131 22.78 2.53 4.78
C ILE A 131 21.57 3.22 5.42
N PRO A 132 21.41 3.19 6.74
CA PRO A 132 20.24 3.74 7.45
C PRO A 132 19.96 5.21 7.15
N ARG A 133 21.00 6.03 6.88
CA ARG A 133 20.82 7.44 6.55
C ARG A 133 20.01 7.63 5.24
N THR A 134 20.29 6.82 4.23
CA THR A 134 19.62 6.87 2.94
C THR A 134 18.19 6.30 3.04
N GLN A 135 18.00 5.21 3.83
CA GLN A 135 16.67 4.71 4.17
C GLN A 135 15.81 5.80 4.82
N SER A 136 16.38 6.51 5.81
CA SER A 136 15.68 7.56 6.54
C SER A 136 15.21 8.70 5.65
N SER A 137 15.99 9.10 4.63
CA SER A 137 15.59 10.18 3.72
C SER A 137 14.35 9.82 2.87
N LEU A 138 14.25 8.55 2.42
CA LEU A 138 13.04 8.08 1.74
C LEU A 138 11.85 8.05 2.70
N LEU A 139 12.04 7.48 3.90
CA LEU A 139 10.98 7.33 4.90
C LEU A 139 10.46 8.68 5.42
N GLU A 140 11.33 9.69 5.51
CA GLU A 140 10.93 11.08 5.80
C GLU A 140 10.08 11.65 4.68
N SER A 141 10.50 11.49 3.42
CA SER A 141 9.72 11.91 2.25
C SER A 141 8.34 11.25 2.19
N MET A 142 8.25 9.96 2.61
CA MET A 142 6.98 9.23 2.70
C MET A 142 6.03 9.83 3.75
N GLU A 143 6.55 10.22 4.91
CA GLU A 143 5.75 10.76 6.02
C GLU A 143 5.34 12.22 5.78
N GLU A 144 6.31 13.05 5.37
CA GLU A 144 6.12 14.49 5.22
C GLU A 144 5.50 14.91 3.87
N ARG A 145 5.46 14.01 2.87
CA ARG A 145 4.98 14.29 1.51
C ARG A 145 5.72 15.46 0.84
N GLN A 146 6.94 15.71 1.25
CA GLN A 146 7.82 16.77 0.75
C GLN A 146 9.28 16.39 0.91
N VAL A 147 10.15 17.11 0.22
CA VAL A 147 11.61 17.06 0.42
C VAL A 147 12.14 18.46 0.69
N THR A 148 13.13 18.57 1.56
CA THR A 148 13.81 19.84 1.86
C THR A 148 15.27 19.75 1.43
N VAL A 149 15.67 20.62 0.49
CA VAL A 149 17.03 20.69 -0.03
C VAL A 149 17.54 22.13 0.11
N ASP A 150 18.67 22.31 0.77
CA ASP A 150 19.30 23.60 1.05
C ASP A 150 18.32 24.65 1.63
N GLY A 151 17.46 24.20 2.57
CA GLY A 151 16.47 25.05 3.24
C GLY A 151 15.24 25.39 2.43
N LYS A 152 15.10 24.87 1.21
CA LYS A 152 13.91 25.02 0.37
C LYS A 152 13.12 23.73 0.32
N THR A 153 11.82 23.83 0.62
CA THR A 153 10.90 22.69 0.62
C THR A 153 10.17 22.58 -0.71
N TYR A 154 10.10 21.34 -1.23
CA TYR A 154 9.44 20.97 -2.47
C TYR A 154 8.38 19.90 -2.17
N PRO A 155 7.09 20.16 -2.43
CA PRO A 155 6.04 19.16 -2.24
C PRO A 155 6.21 18.02 -3.26
N LEU A 156 5.88 16.80 -2.83
CA LEU A 156 5.84 15.65 -3.74
C LEU A 156 4.54 15.64 -4.58
N PRO A 157 4.55 15.01 -5.76
CA PRO A 157 3.33 14.81 -6.53
C PRO A 157 2.25 14.08 -5.73
N HIS A 158 1.00 14.42 -5.97
CA HIS A 158 -0.13 13.72 -5.33
C HIS A 158 -0.96 12.99 -6.40
N PRO A 159 -1.30 11.69 -6.19
CA PRO A 159 -0.85 10.83 -5.09
C PRO A 159 0.66 10.52 -5.16
N PHE A 160 1.29 10.36 -3.99
CA PHE A 160 2.64 9.83 -3.87
C PHE A 160 2.59 8.45 -3.19
N PHE A 161 3.03 7.42 -3.87
CA PHE A 161 2.94 6.06 -3.40
C PHE A 161 4.26 5.31 -3.55
N VAL A 162 4.77 4.79 -2.45
CA VAL A 162 6.02 4.00 -2.42
C VAL A 162 5.69 2.52 -2.27
N MET A 163 6.25 1.72 -3.17
CA MET A 163 6.36 0.28 -3.08
C MET A 163 7.82 -0.02 -2.76
N ALA A 164 8.13 -0.30 -1.49
CA ALA A 164 9.46 -0.71 -1.10
C ALA A 164 9.57 -2.23 -1.11
N THR A 165 10.72 -2.77 -1.55
CA THR A 165 10.95 -4.21 -1.54
C THR A 165 12.07 -4.58 -0.58
N GLN A 166 11.93 -5.75 0.05
CA GLN A 166 12.98 -6.41 0.81
C GLN A 166 13.13 -7.85 0.35
N ASN A 167 14.37 -8.34 0.30
CA ASN A 167 14.65 -9.75 0.10
C ASN A 167 14.91 -10.40 1.47
N PRO A 168 14.05 -11.33 1.93
CA PRO A 168 14.20 -11.93 3.25
C PRO A 168 15.36 -12.92 3.37
N ILE A 169 15.92 -13.39 2.26
CA ILE A 169 16.97 -14.41 2.24
C ILE A 169 18.37 -13.77 2.24
N GLU A 170 18.53 -12.60 1.65
CA GLU A 170 19.81 -11.90 1.64
C GLU A 170 20.06 -11.22 3.00
N LEU A 171 20.91 -11.85 3.81
CA LEU A 171 21.32 -11.30 5.10
C LEU A 171 22.69 -10.59 5.00
N GLU A 172 23.55 -11.01 4.09
CA GLU A 172 24.91 -10.49 3.93
C GLU A 172 24.90 -9.11 3.25
N GLY A 173 25.55 -8.13 3.84
CA GLY A 173 25.59 -6.77 3.30
C GLY A 173 24.27 -5.98 3.40
N THR A 174 23.31 -6.40 4.26
CA THR A 174 22.05 -5.71 4.44
C THR A 174 21.98 -4.93 5.76
N PHE A 175 21.19 -3.87 5.75
CA PHE A 175 20.85 -3.04 6.90
C PHE A 175 19.32 -3.16 7.12
N PRO A 176 18.87 -4.05 8.03
CA PRO A 176 17.45 -4.22 8.28
C PRO A 176 16.83 -2.91 8.76
N LEU A 177 15.61 -2.66 8.30
CA LEU A 177 14.85 -1.50 8.77
C LEU A 177 14.50 -1.66 10.25
N PRO A 178 14.81 -0.67 11.10
CA PRO A 178 14.32 -0.63 12.48
C PRO A 178 12.78 -0.66 12.53
N GLU A 179 12.25 -1.17 13.62
CA GLU A 179 10.80 -1.32 13.83
C GLU A 179 10.02 -0.01 13.68
N ALA A 180 10.59 1.10 14.18
CA ALA A 180 10.00 2.43 14.05
C ALA A 180 9.91 2.91 12.59
N GLN A 181 10.76 2.37 11.71
CA GLN A 181 10.75 2.66 10.28
C GLN A 181 9.77 1.75 9.54
N LEU A 182 9.66 0.48 9.93
CA LEU A 182 8.66 -0.44 9.41
C LEU A 182 7.23 0.05 9.68
N ASP A 183 6.99 0.70 10.80
CA ASP A 183 5.68 1.26 11.18
C ASP A 183 5.17 2.37 10.23
N ARG A 184 6.03 2.92 9.36
CA ARG A 184 5.65 3.90 8.33
C ARG A 184 4.98 3.26 7.11
N PHE A 185 5.17 1.97 6.88
CA PHE A 185 4.45 1.23 5.85
C PHE A 185 3.05 0.86 6.36
N LEU A 186 2.03 1.13 5.57
CA LEU A 186 0.66 0.78 5.93
C LEU A 186 0.44 -0.73 5.89
N LEU A 187 0.89 -1.37 4.81
CA LEU A 187 0.74 -2.79 4.57
C LEU A 187 2.09 -3.45 4.29
N LYS A 188 2.21 -4.69 4.74
CA LYS A 188 3.22 -5.64 4.25
C LYS A 188 2.52 -6.71 3.42
N ILE A 189 2.99 -6.94 2.18
CA ILE A 189 2.44 -7.93 1.27
C ILE A 189 3.52 -8.88 0.78
N ARG A 190 3.07 -10.08 0.33
CA ARG A 190 3.90 -11.07 -0.37
C ARG A 190 3.17 -11.47 -1.66
N LEU A 191 3.90 -11.50 -2.76
CA LEU A 191 3.35 -11.97 -4.03
C LEU A 191 3.43 -13.50 -4.12
N GLY A 192 4.54 -14.09 -3.65
CA GLY A 192 4.79 -15.51 -3.72
C GLY A 192 4.98 -16.00 -5.16
N TYR A 193 5.37 -17.26 -5.30
CA TYR A 193 5.43 -17.91 -6.60
C TYR A 193 4.04 -18.05 -7.23
N PRO A 194 3.94 -18.02 -8.58
CA PRO A 194 2.69 -18.35 -9.25
C PRO A 194 2.40 -19.85 -9.11
N GLU A 195 1.12 -20.21 -9.10
CA GLU A 195 0.68 -21.58 -9.26
C GLU A 195 0.97 -22.05 -10.70
N LYS A 196 0.96 -23.35 -10.94
CA LYS A 196 1.31 -23.93 -12.26
C LYS A 196 0.46 -23.35 -13.40
N GLU A 197 -0.84 -23.24 -13.17
CA GLU A 197 -1.80 -22.70 -14.15
C GLU A 197 -1.56 -21.21 -14.40
N GLU A 198 -1.19 -20.47 -13.37
CA GLU A 198 -0.82 -19.07 -13.47
C GLU A 198 0.49 -18.89 -14.26
N GLU A 199 1.47 -19.75 -14.05
CA GLU A 199 2.74 -19.72 -14.77
C GLU A 199 2.55 -20.01 -16.26
N ILE A 200 1.71 -20.98 -16.62
CA ILE A 200 1.33 -21.25 -18.00
C ILE A 200 0.66 -20.01 -18.61
N ALA A 201 -0.28 -19.40 -17.91
CA ALA A 201 -0.97 -18.19 -18.37
C ALA A 201 -0.01 -17.00 -18.54
N ILE A 202 1.02 -16.88 -17.71
CA ILE A 202 2.09 -15.88 -17.89
C ILE A 202 2.84 -16.14 -19.20
N LEU A 203 3.27 -17.38 -19.46
CA LEU A 203 3.97 -17.72 -20.70
C LEU A 203 3.14 -17.42 -21.94
N GLU A 204 1.84 -17.75 -21.92
CA GLU A 204 0.92 -17.46 -23.01
C GLU A 204 0.75 -15.95 -23.22
N ARG A 205 0.58 -15.17 -22.13
CA ARG A 205 0.34 -13.73 -22.17
C ARG A 205 1.54 -12.96 -22.73
N PHE A 206 2.75 -13.38 -22.42
CA PHE A 206 3.99 -12.73 -22.86
C PHE A 206 4.57 -13.34 -24.15
N ARG A 207 3.87 -14.28 -24.79
CA ARG A 207 4.37 -14.99 -25.98
C ARG A 207 4.60 -14.08 -27.19
N GLU A 208 3.71 -13.13 -27.43
CA GLU A 208 3.75 -12.31 -28.66
C GLU A 208 4.11 -10.85 -28.38
N LYS A 209 3.57 -10.29 -27.32
CA LYS A 209 3.76 -8.88 -26.95
C LYS A 209 3.86 -8.71 -25.44
N ASP A 210 4.53 -7.64 -25.02
CA ASP A 210 4.49 -7.20 -23.62
C ASP A 210 3.14 -6.50 -23.35
N PRO A 211 2.25 -7.10 -22.53
CA PRO A 211 0.93 -6.54 -22.26
C PRO A 211 0.99 -5.16 -21.57
N LEU A 212 2.12 -4.84 -20.93
CA LEU A 212 2.32 -3.52 -20.34
C LEU A 212 2.34 -2.42 -21.40
N ILE A 213 2.82 -2.69 -22.62
CA ILE A 213 2.92 -1.67 -23.68
C ILE A 213 1.53 -1.22 -24.13
N GLU A 214 0.58 -2.15 -24.18
CA GLU A 214 -0.80 -1.91 -24.63
C GLU A 214 -1.71 -1.38 -23.52
N LEU A 215 -1.22 -1.35 -22.27
CA LEU A 215 -2.01 -0.92 -21.12
C LEU A 215 -2.28 0.59 -21.19
N GLU A 216 -3.53 1.00 -21.32
CA GLU A 216 -3.95 2.40 -21.25
C GLU A 216 -4.31 2.79 -19.81
N ALA A 217 -4.35 4.10 -19.52
CA ALA A 217 -4.74 4.57 -18.21
C ALA A 217 -6.26 4.37 -17.98
N ALA A 218 -6.61 3.72 -16.88
CA ALA A 218 -7.99 3.55 -16.44
C ALA A 218 -8.48 4.73 -15.57
N ALA A 219 -7.54 5.50 -15.01
CA ALA A 219 -7.78 6.66 -14.16
C ALA A 219 -6.72 7.73 -14.38
N SER A 220 -6.97 8.95 -13.87
CA SER A 220 -5.95 9.99 -13.72
C SER A 220 -5.47 10.08 -12.26
N PRO A 221 -4.28 10.68 -12.00
CA PRO A 221 -3.81 10.95 -10.65
C PRO A 221 -4.80 11.77 -9.82
N GLU A 222 -5.47 12.75 -10.43
CA GLU A 222 -6.46 13.61 -9.78
C GLU A 222 -7.69 12.80 -9.33
N GLN A 223 -8.16 11.87 -10.15
CA GLN A 223 -9.26 10.98 -9.79
C GLN A 223 -8.89 10.05 -8.63
N VAL A 224 -7.65 9.55 -8.59
CA VAL A 224 -7.15 8.76 -7.45
C VAL A 224 -7.08 9.62 -6.20
N ALA A 225 -6.62 10.87 -6.30
CA ALA A 225 -6.56 11.81 -5.18
C ALA A 225 -7.98 12.12 -4.63
N GLU A 226 -8.96 12.25 -5.51
CA GLU A 226 -10.36 12.42 -5.14
C GLU A 226 -10.91 11.19 -4.40
N LEU A 227 -10.61 9.97 -4.86
CA LEU A 227 -10.96 8.73 -4.17
C LEU A 227 -10.31 8.65 -2.77
N GLN A 228 -9.04 9.04 -2.64
CA GLN A 228 -8.35 9.11 -1.34
C GLN A 228 -9.05 10.08 -0.38
N HIS A 229 -9.49 11.23 -0.88
CA HIS A 229 -10.23 12.19 -0.08
C HIS A 229 -11.61 11.64 0.34
N THR A 230 -12.34 11.08 -0.61
CA THR A 230 -13.71 10.62 -0.41
C THR A 230 -13.80 9.39 0.49
N ARG A 231 -12.80 8.50 0.43
CA ARG A 231 -12.68 7.37 1.36
C ARG A 231 -12.82 7.81 2.83
N LYS A 232 -12.34 9.00 3.20
CA LYS A 232 -12.42 9.50 4.58
C LYS A 232 -13.85 9.65 5.09
N GLY A 233 -14.82 9.77 4.18
CA GLY A 233 -16.26 9.84 4.49
C GLY A 233 -16.91 8.48 4.75
N ILE A 234 -16.25 7.35 4.48
CA ILE A 234 -16.80 6.01 4.73
C ILE A 234 -16.97 5.80 6.24
N HIS A 235 -18.20 5.45 6.61
CA HIS A 235 -18.61 5.32 8.01
C HIS A 235 -17.91 4.17 8.71
N ILE A 236 -17.45 4.41 9.94
CA ILE A 236 -16.95 3.38 10.86
C ILE A 236 -17.74 3.47 12.14
N SER A 237 -18.55 2.44 12.43
CA SER A 237 -19.32 2.37 13.65
C SER A 237 -18.43 2.25 14.88
N HIS A 238 -18.93 2.68 16.04
CA HIS A 238 -18.22 2.55 17.31
C HIS A 238 -17.84 1.08 17.61
N ILE A 239 -18.72 0.14 17.28
CA ILE A 239 -18.48 -1.29 17.43
C ILE A 239 -17.26 -1.77 16.64
N VAL A 240 -17.09 -1.30 15.40
CA VAL A 240 -15.91 -1.60 14.58
C VAL A 240 -14.65 -0.93 15.14
N GLN A 241 -14.77 0.29 15.68
CA GLN A 241 -13.65 0.96 16.35
C GLN A 241 -13.21 0.22 17.62
N GLU A 242 -14.15 -0.28 18.40
CA GLU A 242 -13.87 -1.17 19.55
C GLU A 242 -13.20 -2.47 19.13
N TYR A 243 -13.68 -3.10 18.05
CA TYR A 243 -13.09 -4.32 17.51
C TYR A 243 -11.62 -4.10 17.08
N ILE A 244 -11.33 -3.02 16.34
CA ILE A 244 -9.96 -2.62 15.99
C ILE A 244 -9.11 -2.44 17.27
N THR A 245 -9.64 -1.73 18.24
CA THR A 245 -8.93 -1.43 19.50
C THR A 245 -8.63 -2.70 20.28
N ASN A 246 -9.60 -3.63 20.39
CA ASN A 246 -9.42 -4.89 21.07
C ASN A 246 -8.35 -5.77 20.43
N ILE A 247 -8.33 -5.86 19.08
CA ILE A 247 -7.28 -6.57 18.35
C ILE A 247 -5.90 -5.98 18.65
N VAL A 248 -5.76 -4.67 18.52
CA VAL A 248 -4.46 -4.00 18.73
C VAL A 248 -4.01 -4.10 20.18
N ARG A 249 -4.92 -3.98 21.17
CA ARG A 249 -4.60 -4.15 22.58
C ARG A 249 -4.17 -5.58 22.90
N ALA A 250 -4.86 -6.59 22.36
CA ALA A 250 -4.49 -7.99 22.54
C ALA A 250 -3.03 -8.26 22.07
N THR A 251 -2.54 -7.58 21.03
CA THR A 251 -1.12 -7.70 20.65
C THR A 251 -0.16 -7.17 21.72
N ARG A 252 -0.55 -6.18 22.52
CA ARG A 252 0.27 -5.59 23.59
C ARG A 252 0.24 -6.43 24.87
N GLU A 253 -0.84 -7.13 25.08
CA GLU A 253 -1.06 -7.97 26.28
C GLU A 253 -0.53 -9.41 26.07
N ASN A 254 -0.17 -9.77 24.83
CA ASN A 254 0.37 -11.09 24.49
C ASN A 254 1.80 -11.26 25.04
N THR A 255 1.98 -12.27 25.87
CA THR A 255 3.25 -12.53 26.58
C THR A 255 4.36 -13.05 25.67
N SER A 256 4.05 -13.55 24.48
CA SER A 256 5.01 -14.04 23.49
C SER A 256 5.60 -12.90 22.64
N LEU A 257 5.01 -11.72 22.69
CA LEU A 257 5.49 -10.54 22.01
C LEU A 257 6.38 -9.69 22.93
N ARG A 258 7.51 -9.23 22.38
CA ARG A 258 8.35 -8.19 23.01
C ARG A 258 7.75 -6.82 22.82
N LEU A 259 7.13 -6.60 21.63
CA LEU A 259 6.45 -5.36 21.28
C LEU A 259 5.19 -5.67 20.48
N GLY A 260 4.04 -5.19 20.97
CA GLY A 260 2.77 -5.18 20.25
C GLY A 260 2.61 -3.94 19.36
N ALA A 261 1.53 -3.91 18.59
CA ALA A 261 1.27 -2.82 17.64
C ALA A 261 1.02 -1.47 18.33
N SER A 262 1.57 -0.40 17.75
CA SER A 262 1.40 0.99 18.20
C SER A 262 -0.02 1.53 17.86
N PRO A 263 -0.43 2.71 18.35
CA PRO A 263 -1.66 3.36 17.89
C PRO A 263 -1.69 3.63 16.37
N ARG A 264 -0.53 3.71 15.70
CA ARG A 264 -0.44 3.75 14.23
C ARG A 264 -1.05 2.50 13.60
N GLY A 265 -0.94 1.33 14.25
CA GLY A 265 -1.61 0.10 13.81
C GLY A 265 -3.13 0.22 13.82
N SER A 266 -3.73 0.80 14.89
CA SER A 266 -5.18 1.07 14.93
C SER A 266 -5.63 2.01 13.82
N LEU A 267 -4.89 3.12 13.62
CA LEU A 267 -5.15 4.07 12.53
C LEU A 267 -4.95 3.42 11.15
N GLY A 268 -3.97 2.54 11.03
CA GLY A 268 -3.71 1.77 9.82
C GLY A 268 -4.89 0.86 9.47
N LEU A 269 -5.39 0.06 10.43
CA LEU A 269 -6.57 -0.79 10.24
C LEU A 269 -7.82 0.03 9.87
N MET A 270 -8.03 1.16 10.55
CA MET A 270 -9.13 2.06 10.26
C MET A 270 -9.09 2.56 8.81
N ARG A 271 -7.95 3.12 8.38
CA ARG A 271 -7.76 3.67 7.03
C ARG A 271 -7.85 2.60 5.95
N ALA A 272 -7.22 1.45 6.18
CA ALA A 272 -7.27 0.31 5.27
C ALA A 272 -8.68 -0.28 5.16
N GLY A 273 -9.42 -0.39 6.28
CA GLY A 273 -10.81 -0.82 6.30
C GLY A 273 -11.73 0.10 5.49
N GLN A 274 -11.56 1.42 5.63
CA GLN A 274 -12.29 2.39 4.80
C GLN A 274 -11.95 2.22 3.30
N ALA A 275 -10.66 2.03 2.96
CA ALA A 275 -10.25 1.82 1.59
C ALA A 275 -10.81 0.50 1.01
N LEU A 276 -10.83 -0.57 1.80
CA LEU A 276 -11.40 -1.85 1.38
C LEU A 276 -12.93 -1.77 1.20
N ALA A 277 -13.63 -1.04 2.07
CA ALA A 277 -15.06 -0.79 1.92
C ALA A 277 -15.34 0.01 0.63
N ALA A 278 -14.51 1.03 0.31
CA ALA A 278 -14.58 1.77 -0.95
C ALA A 278 -14.40 0.85 -2.17
N LEU A 279 -13.38 -0.01 -2.15
CA LEU A 279 -13.13 -1.00 -3.22
C LEU A 279 -14.30 -1.96 -3.44
N ARG A 280 -15.05 -2.23 -2.38
CA ARG A 280 -16.25 -3.08 -2.39
C ARG A 280 -17.55 -2.30 -2.54
N GLU A 281 -17.46 -1.04 -2.97
CA GLU A 281 -18.58 -0.15 -3.26
C GLU A 281 -19.54 0.01 -2.06
N ARG A 282 -18.99 0.06 -0.81
CA ARG A 282 -19.76 0.22 0.43
C ARG A 282 -19.44 1.54 1.14
N GLU A 283 -20.46 2.14 1.74
CA GLU A 283 -20.35 3.38 2.52
C GLU A 283 -19.96 3.15 4.00
N TYR A 284 -19.79 1.91 4.40
CA TYR A 284 -19.47 1.52 5.77
C TYR A 284 -18.50 0.34 5.83
N VAL A 285 -17.70 0.32 6.88
CA VAL A 285 -16.73 -0.74 7.17
C VAL A 285 -17.41 -1.87 7.92
N LEU A 286 -17.17 -3.11 7.48
CA LEU A 286 -17.58 -4.32 8.17
C LEU A 286 -16.46 -4.84 9.08
N PRO A 287 -16.78 -5.55 10.18
CA PRO A 287 -15.78 -6.24 10.99
C PRO A 287 -14.93 -7.23 10.18
N ASP A 288 -15.51 -7.90 9.18
CA ASP A 288 -14.79 -8.83 8.30
C ASP A 288 -13.74 -8.13 7.41
N ASP A 289 -13.98 -6.87 7.04
CA ASP A 289 -12.95 -6.08 6.33
C ASP A 289 -11.74 -5.90 7.24
N ILE A 290 -11.97 -5.53 8.50
CA ILE A 290 -10.89 -5.38 9.47
C ILE A 290 -10.19 -6.71 9.68
N LYS A 291 -10.93 -7.79 9.88
CA LYS A 291 -10.38 -9.14 10.08
C LYS A 291 -9.43 -9.54 8.95
N SER A 292 -9.80 -9.31 7.71
CA SER A 292 -8.97 -9.63 6.52
C SER A 292 -7.69 -8.78 6.42
N LEU A 293 -7.68 -7.60 7.04
CA LEU A 293 -6.58 -6.65 7.00
C LEU A 293 -5.63 -6.74 8.20
N VAL A 294 -5.98 -7.50 9.25
CA VAL A 294 -5.16 -7.58 10.47
C VAL A 294 -3.73 -8.01 10.16
N ILE A 295 -3.56 -9.10 9.43
CA ILE A 295 -2.23 -9.63 9.11
C ILE A 295 -1.45 -8.67 8.21
N PRO A 296 -1.95 -8.21 7.05
CA PRO A 296 -1.21 -7.28 6.21
C PRO A 296 -0.83 -5.97 6.91
N VAL A 297 -1.68 -5.47 7.81
CA VAL A 297 -1.46 -4.21 8.51
C VAL A 297 -0.58 -4.37 9.74
N LEU A 298 -0.71 -5.44 10.52
CA LEU A 298 -0.08 -5.54 11.83
C LEU A 298 1.16 -6.44 11.89
N ALA A 299 1.32 -7.43 11.02
CA ALA A 299 2.38 -8.43 11.15
C ALA A 299 3.79 -7.82 11.21
N HIS A 300 4.07 -6.82 10.39
CA HIS A 300 5.37 -6.14 10.35
C HIS A 300 5.61 -5.15 11.51
N ARG A 301 4.61 -4.93 12.36
CA ARG A 301 4.65 -4.05 13.55
C ARG A 301 4.89 -4.81 14.84
N LEU A 302 4.89 -6.15 14.79
CA LEU A 302 5.05 -6.99 15.96
C LEU A 302 6.46 -7.52 16.08
N ILE A 303 6.99 -7.52 17.30
CA ILE A 303 8.30 -8.10 17.59
C ILE A 303 8.12 -9.26 18.53
N LEU A 304 8.51 -10.43 18.06
CA LEU A 304 8.50 -11.65 18.86
C LEU A 304 9.62 -11.61 19.91
N LYS A 305 9.40 -12.29 21.06
CA LYS A 305 10.48 -12.66 21.96
C LYS A 305 11.43 -13.65 21.27
N GLU A 306 12.68 -13.64 21.69
CA GLU A 306 13.73 -14.47 21.05
C GLU A 306 13.40 -15.96 21.13
N GLU A 307 12.82 -16.40 22.24
CA GLU A 307 12.38 -17.78 22.45
C GLU A 307 11.35 -18.24 21.40
N GLU A 308 10.40 -17.38 21.04
CA GLU A 308 9.38 -17.68 20.03
C GLU A 308 9.96 -17.69 18.62
N ARG A 309 10.91 -16.79 18.34
CA ARG A 309 11.66 -16.79 17.06
C ARG A 309 12.46 -18.08 16.88
N LEU A 310 13.10 -18.56 17.92
CA LEU A 310 13.87 -19.81 17.90
C LEU A 310 12.98 -21.03 17.71
N ARG A 311 11.73 -20.98 18.14
CA ARG A 311 10.70 -22.01 17.89
C ARG A 311 10.16 -22.00 16.49
N GLY A 312 10.55 -21.00 15.65
CA GLY A 312 10.06 -20.84 14.28
C GLY A 312 8.65 -20.25 14.18
N THR A 313 8.13 -19.66 15.26
CA THR A 313 6.82 -19.00 15.23
C THR A 313 6.92 -17.67 14.48
N SER A 314 5.85 -17.29 13.76
CA SER A 314 5.79 -16.03 13.02
C SER A 314 4.79 -15.03 13.65
N PRO A 315 4.96 -13.71 13.41
CA PRO A 315 3.97 -12.72 13.83
C PRO A 315 2.58 -12.98 13.28
N GLU A 316 2.48 -13.51 12.07
CA GLU A 316 1.23 -13.87 11.40
C GLU A 316 0.46 -14.92 12.21
N HIS A 317 1.14 -15.93 12.71
CA HIS A 317 0.53 -16.99 13.54
C HIS A 317 -0.13 -16.42 14.81
N PHE A 318 0.58 -15.53 15.53
CA PHE A 318 -0.01 -14.87 16.72
C PHE A 318 -1.21 -13.99 16.37
N LEU A 319 -1.19 -13.33 15.23
CA LEU A 319 -2.34 -12.55 14.80
C LEU A 319 -3.54 -13.44 14.46
N GLU A 320 -3.32 -14.60 13.85
CA GLU A 320 -4.38 -15.58 13.61
C GLU A 320 -5.02 -16.08 14.92
N GLU A 321 -4.20 -16.36 15.94
CA GLU A 321 -4.70 -16.75 17.27
C GLU A 321 -5.54 -15.61 17.89
N ILE A 322 -5.05 -14.38 17.87
CA ILE A 322 -5.76 -13.20 18.40
C ILE A 322 -7.08 -12.99 17.66
N ILE A 323 -7.09 -13.07 16.33
CA ILE A 323 -8.30 -12.92 15.51
C ILE A 323 -9.34 -13.99 15.86
N ASN A 324 -8.90 -15.22 16.13
CA ASN A 324 -9.80 -16.33 16.47
C ASN A 324 -10.35 -16.24 17.92
N GLN A 325 -9.65 -15.57 18.82
CA GLN A 325 -10.07 -15.38 20.22
C GLN A 325 -11.02 -14.18 20.39
N ILE A 326 -10.88 -13.16 19.57
CA ILE A 326 -11.73 -11.95 19.66
C ILE A 326 -12.99 -12.16 18.82
N PRO A 327 -14.18 -12.18 19.45
CA PRO A 327 -15.42 -12.40 18.71
C PRO A 327 -15.68 -11.27 17.73
N VAL A 328 -16.09 -11.62 16.53
CA VAL A 328 -16.55 -10.65 15.54
C VAL A 328 -17.86 -10.05 16.06
N PRO A 329 -17.97 -8.73 16.19
CA PRO A 329 -19.19 -8.11 16.69
C PRO A 329 -20.35 -8.38 15.73
N ALA A 330 -21.47 -8.86 16.28
CA ALA A 330 -22.70 -9.01 15.51
C ALA A 330 -23.29 -7.63 15.20
N PRO A 331 -23.91 -7.42 14.02
CA PRO A 331 -24.64 -6.20 13.75
C PRO A 331 -25.76 -6.08 14.78
N THR A 332 -25.71 -5.04 15.60
CA THR A 332 -26.86 -4.65 16.44
C THR A 332 -27.92 -4.12 15.49
N GLY A 333 -29.06 -4.85 15.41
CA GLY A 333 -30.21 -4.50 14.62
C GLY A 333 -30.82 -3.13 15.01
#